data_9e59dc1dd2a5f7af127df4714c6070be
#
_entry.id   9e59dc1dd2a5f7af127df4714c6070be
#
_cell.length_a   1.000
_cell.length_b   1.000
_cell.length_c   1.000
_cell.angle_alpha   90.00
_cell.angle_beta   90.00
_cell.angle_gamma   90.00
#
_symmetry.space_group_name_H-M   'P 1'
#
loop_
_entity.id
_entity.type
_entity.pdbx_description
1 polymer ?
#
loop_
_entity_poly.entity_id
_entity_poly.type
_entity_poly.pdbx_seq_one_letter_code
_entity_poly.pdbx_strand_id
1 'polypeptide(L)'
;DCGSFEDAQRAVDAGVDIVSTTLAGYTGDRPKTDGPDLELLEQTVQAFPGVPVICEGRIHTPEHAAAAMKLGAFAVIVGTAITHPTSVTGWFKAAVEN
;
A
#
# COMPACT_ATOMS: atom_id res chain seq x y z
N ASP A 1 7.76 -7.90 1.65
CA ASP A 1 6.30 -7.69 1.54
C ASP A 1 5.65 -7.94 2.90
N CYS A 2 4.96 -6.95 3.42
CA CYS A 2 4.41 -7.00 4.77
C CYS A 2 2.90 -6.76 4.77
N GLY A 3 2.20 -7.46 5.69
CA GLY A 3 0.75 -7.33 5.87
C GLY A 3 0.36 -6.66 7.19
N SER A 4 1.33 -6.37 8.05
CA SER A 4 1.10 -5.76 9.35
C SER A 4 2.34 -5.04 9.83
N PHE A 5 2.19 -4.24 10.88
CA PHE A 5 3.34 -3.59 11.51
C PHE A 5 4.30 -4.62 12.12
N GLU A 6 3.77 -5.68 12.71
CA GLU A 6 4.57 -6.75 13.30
C GLU A 6 5.42 -7.46 12.25
N ASP A 7 4.89 -7.66 11.03
CA ASP A 7 5.65 -8.19 9.90
C ASP A 7 6.81 -7.25 9.54
N ALA A 8 6.54 -5.95 9.47
CA ALA A 8 7.55 -4.95 9.17
C ALA A 8 8.66 -4.95 10.22
N GLN A 9 8.29 -5.05 11.51
CA GLN A 9 9.27 -5.11 12.60
C GLN A 9 10.17 -6.33 12.46
N ARG A 10 9.58 -7.51 12.21
CA ARG A 10 10.35 -8.73 12.00
C ARG A 10 11.28 -8.63 10.81
N ALA A 11 10.81 -8.02 9.72
CA ALA A 11 11.62 -7.83 8.52
C ALA A 11 12.80 -6.90 8.80
N VAL A 12 12.57 -5.78 9.46
CA VAL A 12 13.64 -4.83 9.83
C VAL A 12 14.64 -5.49 10.75
N ASP A 13 14.17 -6.24 11.75
CA ASP A 13 15.04 -6.98 12.67
C ASP A 13 15.88 -8.03 11.94
N ALA A 14 15.37 -8.59 10.86
CA ALA A 14 16.09 -9.55 10.01
C ALA A 14 17.08 -8.90 9.06
N GLY A 15 17.10 -7.57 8.96
CA GLY A 15 18.08 -6.82 8.18
C GLY A 15 17.67 -6.54 6.74
N VAL A 16 16.37 -6.49 6.42
CA VAL A 16 15.94 -6.15 5.05
C VAL A 16 16.31 -4.70 4.71
N ASP A 17 16.54 -4.44 3.43
CA ASP A 17 16.89 -3.12 2.93
C ASP A 17 15.67 -2.23 2.72
N ILE A 18 14.51 -2.80 2.40
CA ILE A 18 13.29 -2.11 2.00
C ILE A 18 12.09 -2.87 2.57
N VAL A 19 11.06 -2.13 3.00
CA VAL A 19 9.78 -2.70 3.44
C VAL A 19 8.69 -2.23 2.48
N SER A 20 7.75 -3.12 2.15
CA SER A 20 6.59 -2.81 1.31
C SER A 20 5.29 -3.23 2.00
N THR A 21 4.24 -2.42 1.86
CA THR A 21 2.91 -2.69 2.42
C THR A 21 2.06 -3.61 1.53
N THR A 22 2.67 -4.34 0.64
CA THR A 22 2.04 -5.15 -0.43
C THR A 22 0.92 -6.07 0.07
N LEU A 23 1.09 -6.67 1.24
CA LEU A 23 0.16 -7.69 1.76
C LEU A 23 -0.89 -7.12 2.71
N ALA A 24 -0.90 -5.82 2.96
CA ALA A 24 -1.87 -5.20 3.86
C ALA A 24 -3.30 -5.43 3.36
N GLY A 25 -4.14 -6.02 4.20
CA GLY A 25 -5.50 -6.39 3.87
C GLY A 25 -5.65 -7.77 3.24
N TYR A 26 -4.56 -8.52 3.06
CA TYR A 26 -4.59 -9.84 2.42
C TYR A 26 -4.18 -10.99 3.34
N THR A 27 -3.71 -10.69 4.56
CA THR A 27 -3.24 -11.71 5.50
C THR A 27 -4.21 -11.98 6.64
N GLY A 28 -5.27 -11.18 6.76
CA GLY A 28 -6.21 -11.28 7.88
C GLY A 28 -5.83 -10.43 9.09
N ASP A 29 -4.61 -9.89 9.13
CA ASP A 29 -4.13 -9.10 10.28
C ASP A 29 -4.70 -7.69 10.30
N ARG A 30 -5.08 -7.17 9.12
CA ARG A 30 -5.62 -5.82 8.97
C ARG A 30 -6.83 -5.84 8.04
N PRO A 31 -7.80 -4.94 8.23
CA PRO A 31 -8.94 -4.85 7.31
C PRO A 31 -8.46 -4.43 5.91
N LYS A 32 -9.12 -4.97 4.88
CA LYS A 32 -8.87 -4.58 3.50
C LYS A 32 -9.60 -3.27 3.22
N THR A 33 -8.85 -2.20 3.04
CA THR A 33 -9.40 -0.88 2.74
C THR A 33 -9.68 -0.71 1.24
N ASP A 34 -10.53 0.25 0.87
CA ASP A 34 -10.85 0.53 -0.54
C ASP A 34 -9.65 1.09 -1.30
N GLY A 35 -8.85 1.90 -0.64
CA GLY A 35 -7.60 2.42 -1.16
C GLY A 35 -6.40 1.75 -0.50
N PRO A 36 -5.21 2.32 -0.65
CA PRO A 36 -4.02 1.80 0.02
C PRO A 36 -4.13 1.92 1.55
N ASP A 37 -3.41 1.07 2.28
CA ASP A 37 -3.39 1.13 3.74
C ASP A 37 -2.43 2.23 4.20
N LEU A 38 -2.92 3.45 4.20
CA LEU A 38 -2.11 4.62 4.57
C LEU A 38 -1.77 4.66 6.06
N GLU A 39 -2.59 4.06 6.90
CA GLU A 39 -2.32 3.97 8.34
C GLU A 39 -1.10 3.10 8.62
N LEU A 40 -1.03 1.93 7.98
CA LEU A 40 0.14 1.06 8.11
C LEU A 40 1.38 1.72 7.54
N LEU A 41 1.25 2.38 6.39
CA LEU A 41 2.35 3.11 5.77
C LEU A 41 2.93 4.15 6.74
N GLU A 42 2.07 5.01 7.27
CA GLU A 42 2.50 6.07 8.18
C GLU A 42 3.18 5.52 9.43
N GLN A 43 2.58 4.50 10.04
CA GLN A 43 3.12 3.85 11.22
C GLN A 43 4.51 3.27 10.96
N THR A 44 4.69 2.62 9.82
CA THR A 44 5.96 1.99 9.44
C THR A 44 7.03 3.02 9.14
N VAL A 45 6.68 4.07 8.40
CA VAL A 45 7.62 5.17 8.09
C VAL A 45 8.11 5.83 9.37
N GLN A 46 7.21 6.11 10.30
CA GLN A 46 7.57 6.77 11.57
C GLN A 46 8.43 5.89 12.47
N ALA A 47 8.15 4.59 12.47
CA ALA A 47 8.88 3.64 13.33
C ALA A 47 10.30 3.35 12.82
N PHE A 48 10.52 3.39 11.51
CA PHE A 48 11.79 3.00 10.90
C PHE A 48 12.33 4.09 9.95
N PRO A 49 12.74 5.26 10.49
CA PRO A 49 13.10 6.41 9.63
C PRO A 49 14.30 6.15 8.72
N GLY A 50 15.14 5.17 9.03
CA GLY A 50 16.28 4.79 8.19
C GLY A 50 15.98 3.76 7.12
N VAL A 51 14.75 3.24 7.05
CA VAL A 51 14.37 2.18 6.13
C VAL A 51 13.42 2.73 5.07
N PRO A 52 13.75 2.61 3.78
CA PRO A 52 12.81 2.98 2.71
C PRO A 52 11.54 2.12 2.80
N VAL A 53 10.37 2.78 2.79
CA VAL A 53 9.08 2.09 2.82
C VAL A 53 8.35 2.36 1.52
N ILE A 54 7.94 1.30 0.84
CA ILE A 54 7.19 1.36 -0.40
C ILE A 54 5.71 1.13 -0.09
N CYS A 55 4.85 2.00 -0.62
CA CYS A 55 3.41 1.80 -0.56
C CYS A 55 2.96 1.05 -1.81
N GLU A 56 2.39 -0.11 -1.62
CA GLU A 56 1.90 -0.96 -2.69
C GLU A 56 0.57 -1.58 -2.29
N GLY A 57 -0.35 -1.69 -3.25
CA GLY A 57 -1.66 -2.31 -3.07
C GLY A 57 -2.78 -1.28 -3.06
N ARG A 58 -3.71 -1.46 -3.97
CA ARG A 58 -4.93 -0.66 -4.09
C ARG A 58 -4.69 0.84 -4.31
N ILE A 59 -3.55 1.21 -4.89
CA ILE A 59 -3.34 2.58 -5.35
C ILE A 59 -4.07 2.70 -6.68
N HIS A 60 -5.29 3.21 -6.64
CA HIS A 60 -6.20 3.23 -7.78
C HIS A 60 -6.32 4.61 -8.44
N THR A 61 -5.82 5.65 -7.80
CA THR A 61 -5.91 7.03 -8.29
C THR A 61 -4.59 7.77 -8.08
N PRO A 62 -4.33 8.83 -8.88
CA PRO A 62 -3.18 9.69 -8.63
C PRO A 62 -3.20 10.30 -7.22
N GLU A 63 -4.38 10.59 -6.69
CA GLU A 63 -4.55 11.14 -5.34
C GLU A 63 -4.07 10.17 -4.26
N HIS A 64 -4.32 8.86 -4.44
CA HIS A 64 -3.79 7.83 -3.53
C HIS A 64 -2.26 7.85 -3.52
N ALA A 65 -1.64 7.94 -4.70
CA ALA A 65 -0.18 7.99 -4.83
C ALA A 65 0.38 9.23 -4.15
N ALA A 66 -0.24 10.40 -4.38
CA ALA A 66 0.19 11.65 -3.77
C ALA A 66 0.09 11.59 -2.24
N ALA A 67 -1.00 11.02 -1.72
CA ALA A 67 -1.20 10.87 -0.28
C ALA A 67 -0.13 9.99 0.35
N ALA A 68 0.23 8.88 -0.31
CA ALA A 68 1.29 8.00 0.17
C ALA A 68 2.64 8.73 0.24
N MET A 69 2.97 9.50 -0.78
CA MET A 69 4.24 10.26 -0.80
C MET A 69 4.28 11.32 0.31
N LYS A 70 3.16 11.97 0.58
CA LYS A 70 3.07 12.97 1.67
C LYS A 70 3.29 12.34 3.05
N LEU A 71 2.91 11.08 3.23
CA LEU A 71 3.12 10.36 4.49
C LEU A 71 4.54 9.81 4.64
N GLY A 72 5.39 10.01 3.65
CA GLY A 72 6.79 9.63 3.74
C GLY A 72 7.17 8.35 3.00
N ALA A 73 6.32 7.83 2.13
CA ALA A 73 6.71 6.69 1.30
C ALA A 73 7.95 7.05 0.48
N PHE A 74 8.89 6.13 0.37
CA PHE A 74 10.04 6.28 -0.50
C PHE A 74 9.64 6.19 -1.97
N ALA A 75 8.69 5.30 -2.26
CA ALA A 75 8.15 5.09 -3.59
C ALA A 75 6.76 4.47 -3.50
N VAL A 76 6.03 4.47 -4.61
CA VAL A 76 4.75 3.77 -4.71
C VAL A 76 4.81 2.78 -5.88
N ILE A 77 4.09 1.67 -5.75
CA ILE A 77 3.93 0.71 -6.83
C ILE A 77 2.46 0.66 -7.20
N VAL A 78 2.17 0.94 -8.47
CA VAL A 78 0.82 0.94 -9.01
C VAL A 78 0.72 -0.17 -10.05
N GLY A 79 -0.14 -1.14 -9.78
CA GLY A 79 -0.34 -2.29 -10.67
C GLY A 79 -1.69 -2.25 -11.37
N THR A 80 -2.72 -2.72 -10.71
CA THR A 80 -4.06 -2.93 -11.28
C THR A 80 -4.61 -1.72 -12.03
N ALA A 81 -4.45 -0.51 -11.50
CA ALA A 81 -4.95 0.71 -12.12
C ALA A 81 -4.31 1.03 -13.47
N ILE A 82 -3.13 0.46 -13.75
CA ILE A 82 -2.40 0.72 -14.99
C ILE A 82 -2.45 -0.49 -15.92
N THR A 83 -2.42 -1.70 -15.37
CA THR A 83 -2.17 -2.92 -16.15
C THR A 83 -3.38 -3.84 -16.29
N HIS A 84 -4.50 -3.55 -15.61
CA HIS A 84 -5.64 -4.47 -15.57
C HIS A 84 -6.93 -3.80 -16.06
N PRO A 85 -7.11 -3.72 -17.39
CA PRO A 85 -8.27 -3.00 -17.97
C PRO A 85 -9.62 -3.56 -17.52
N THR A 86 -9.74 -4.86 -17.28
CA THR A 86 -10.98 -5.47 -16.81
C THR A 86 -11.41 -4.90 -15.46
N SER A 87 -10.49 -4.77 -14.51
CA SER A 87 -10.79 -4.19 -13.21
C SER A 87 -11.17 -2.71 -13.33
N VAL A 88 -10.39 -1.95 -14.09
CA VAL A 88 -10.63 -0.52 -14.28
C VAL A 88 -12.00 -0.29 -14.94
N THR A 89 -12.31 -1.07 -15.97
CA THR A 89 -13.62 -1.01 -16.64
C THR A 89 -14.74 -1.31 -15.64
N GLY A 90 -14.55 -2.30 -14.77
CA GLY A 90 -15.51 -2.64 -13.72
C GLY A 90 -15.78 -1.49 -12.76
N TRP A 91 -14.76 -0.73 -12.38
CA TRP A 91 -14.93 0.44 -11.52
C TRP A 91 -15.80 1.51 -12.16
N PHE A 92 -15.54 1.80 -13.44
CA PHE A 92 -16.35 2.77 -14.19
C PHE A 92 -17.78 2.27 -14.38
N LYS A 93 -17.94 0.99 -14.73
CA LYS A 93 -19.25 0.38 -14.90
C LYS A 93 -20.09 0.52 -13.62
N ALA A 94 -19.51 0.16 -12.49
CA ALA A 94 -20.20 0.26 -11.20
C ALA A 94 -20.65 1.69 -10.89
N ALA A 95 -19.80 2.67 -11.20
CA ALA A 95 -20.14 4.07 -10.98
C ALA A 95 -21.30 4.54 -11.87
N VAL A 96 -21.37 4.05 -13.11
CA VAL A 96 -22.43 4.41 -14.05
C VAL A 96 -23.75 3.75 -13.67
N GLU A 97 -23.72 2.56 -13.13
CA GLU A 97 -24.93 1.79 -12.76
C GLU A 97 -25.55 2.24 -11.42
N ASN A 98 -24.83 3.01 -10.64
CA ASN A 98 -25.35 3.52 -9.36
C ASN A 98 -26.22 4.79 -9.59
#